data_f5b8fb6aeedfd736ec70582a7e42c7c7
#
_entry.id   f5b8fb6aeedfd736ec70582a7e42c7c7
#
_cell.length_a   1.000
_cell.length_b   1.000
_cell.length_c   1.000
_cell.angle_alpha   90.00
_cell.angle_beta   90.00
_cell.angle_gamma   90.00
#
_symmetry.space_group_name_H-M   'P 1'
#
loop_
_entity.id
_entity.type
_entity.pdbx_description
1 polymer ?
#
loop_
_entity_poly.entity_id
_entity_poly.type
_entity_poly.pdbx_seq_one_letter_code
_entity_poly.pdbx_strand_id
1 'polypeptide(L)'
;EEKSVIGVLGHYGNWEWMSSYSLWESGADFLALYKPIRDKVTDRMMKQIRSRFGAVLVAKDDTLRVIARYRSESRLFLAGFIGDQTPNGRNLNFWTRFLNQDTPVLLGTERIARKYNIPVVSVRMRKVKRGYYEVEFVDVCANPSELPQGKLTEMHTRLLESFIQEEPEFWLWSHKRWKHKRVEN
;
A
#
# COMPACT_ATOMS: atom_id res chain seq x y z
N GLU A 1 17.44 -15.32 4.37
CA GLU A 1 16.19 -16.11 4.30
C GLU A 1 15.18 -15.34 3.48
N GLU A 2 14.60 -15.99 2.47
CA GLU A 2 13.51 -15.44 1.67
C GLU A 2 12.24 -15.32 2.54
N LYS A 3 11.65 -14.13 2.58
CA LYS A 3 10.45 -13.84 3.37
C LYS A 3 9.41 -13.10 2.55
N SER A 4 8.14 -13.39 2.82
CA SER A 4 7.05 -12.56 2.30
C SER A 4 7.13 -11.15 2.89
N VAL A 5 6.77 -10.14 2.10
CA VAL A 5 6.90 -8.72 2.46
C VAL A 5 5.60 -7.98 2.17
N ILE A 6 5.29 -6.99 2.99
CA ILE A 6 4.25 -6.00 2.71
C ILE A 6 4.91 -4.75 2.14
N GLY A 7 4.53 -4.37 0.92
CA GLY A 7 4.89 -3.11 0.29
C GLY A 7 3.81 -2.06 0.51
N VAL A 8 4.15 -0.96 1.19
CA VAL A 8 3.23 0.16 1.38
C VAL A 8 3.50 1.22 0.32
N LEU A 9 2.47 1.60 -0.40
CA LEU A 9 2.54 2.58 -1.47
C LEU A 9 1.60 3.76 -1.21
N GLY A 10 1.93 4.91 -1.82
CA GLY A 10 0.97 5.99 -2.07
C GLY A 10 0.47 5.96 -3.52
N HIS A 11 -0.57 6.73 -3.82
CA HIS A 11 -0.93 7.08 -5.20
C HIS A 11 0.09 8.11 -5.73
N TYR A 12 1.34 7.66 -5.86
CA TYR A 12 2.51 8.48 -6.14
C TYR A 12 3.24 7.97 -7.38
N GLY A 13 3.61 8.85 -8.28
CA GLY A 13 4.22 8.50 -9.55
C GLY A 13 3.32 7.59 -10.40
N ASN A 14 3.89 6.58 -11.00
CA ASN A 14 3.19 5.62 -11.83
C ASN A 14 2.89 4.31 -11.07
N TRP A 15 2.27 4.41 -9.90
CA TRP A 15 2.01 3.30 -8.97
C TRP A 15 1.30 2.08 -9.59
N GLU A 16 0.47 2.29 -10.63
CA GLU A 16 -0.22 1.19 -11.32
C GLU A 16 0.77 0.22 -11.99
N TRP A 17 1.97 0.69 -12.32
CA TRP A 17 3.02 -0.16 -12.91
C TRP A 17 3.61 -1.18 -11.93
N MET A 18 3.35 -1.04 -10.64
CA MET A 18 3.72 -2.08 -9.68
C MET A 18 3.05 -3.42 -9.99
N SER A 19 1.93 -3.43 -10.73
CA SER A 19 1.33 -4.66 -11.23
C SER A 19 2.22 -5.44 -12.22
N SER A 20 3.27 -4.83 -12.77
CA SER A 20 4.27 -5.48 -13.61
C SER A 20 5.46 -6.09 -12.82
N TYR A 21 5.46 -5.99 -11.49
CA TYR A 21 6.54 -6.50 -10.64
C TYR A 21 6.87 -7.98 -10.92
N SER A 22 5.86 -8.79 -11.16
CA SER A 22 6.03 -10.23 -11.49
C SER A 22 6.83 -10.50 -12.78
N LEU A 23 7.11 -9.48 -13.60
CA LEU A 23 8.02 -9.62 -14.75
C LEU A 23 9.51 -9.58 -14.33
N TRP A 24 9.80 -9.04 -13.16
CA TRP A 24 11.16 -8.78 -12.68
C TRP A 24 11.57 -9.76 -11.58
N GLU A 25 10.57 -10.27 -10.85
CA GLU A 25 10.74 -11.16 -9.72
C GLU A 25 9.90 -12.43 -9.91
N SER A 26 10.57 -13.59 -9.93
CA SER A 26 9.93 -14.89 -10.13
C SER A 26 9.77 -15.72 -8.85
N GLY A 27 10.45 -15.33 -7.76
CA GLY A 27 10.45 -16.08 -6.50
C GLY A 27 9.24 -15.81 -5.61
N ALA A 28 8.49 -14.72 -5.87
CA ALA A 28 7.35 -14.30 -5.05
C ALA A 28 6.21 -13.74 -5.89
N ASP A 29 4.97 -14.07 -5.53
CA ASP A 29 3.79 -13.51 -6.19
C ASP A 29 3.57 -12.05 -5.76
N PHE A 30 3.25 -11.16 -6.69
CA PHE A 30 2.77 -9.83 -6.37
C PHE A 30 1.27 -9.84 -6.11
N LEU A 31 0.87 -9.61 -4.86
CA LEU A 31 -0.53 -9.48 -4.46
C LEU A 31 -0.97 -8.02 -4.57
N ALA A 32 -1.68 -7.69 -5.63
CA ALA A 32 -2.23 -6.36 -5.84
C ALA A 32 -3.58 -6.23 -5.14
N LEU A 33 -3.60 -5.55 -3.99
CA LEU A 33 -4.81 -5.32 -3.24
C LEU A 33 -5.64 -4.21 -3.89
N TYR A 34 -6.93 -4.47 -4.10
CA TYR A 34 -7.81 -3.52 -4.73
C TYR A 34 -9.22 -3.49 -4.09
N LYS A 35 -9.90 -2.37 -4.28
CA LYS A 35 -11.32 -2.26 -3.97
C LYS A 35 -12.11 -2.49 -5.25
N PRO A 36 -13.05 -3.47 -5.30
CA PRO A 36 -13.90 -3.68 -6.46
C PRO A 36 -14.64 -2.41 -6.88
N ILE A 37 -14.66 -2.14 -8.19
CA ILE A 37 -15.33 -0.98 -8.77
C ILE A 37 -16.81 -1.33 -8.97
N ARG A 38 -17.73 -0.38 -8.70
CA ARG A 38 -19.17 -0.62 -8.82
C ARG A 38 -19.60 -0.89 -10.26
N ASP A 39 -19.05 -0.15 -11.21
CA ASP A 39 -19.27 -0.40 -12.62
C ASP A 39 -18.55 -1.66 -13.06
N LYS A 40 -19.30 -2.67 -13.50
CA LYS A 40 -18.79 -3.99 -13.83
C LYS A 40 -17.87 -4.01 -15.05
N VAL A 41 -18.09 -3.10 -16.00
CA VAL A 41 -17.27 -3.01 -17.23
C VAL A 41 -15.91 -2.45 -16.87
N THR A 42 -15.88 -1.35 -16.16
CA THR A 42 -14.65 -0.72 -15.65
C THR A 42 -13.89 -1.67 -14.71
N ASP A 43 -14.59 -2.38 -13.82
CA ASP A 43 -13.96 -3.36 -12.90
C ASP A 43 -13.26 -4.48 -13.68
N ARG A 44 -13.91 -5.02 -14.70
CA ARG A 44 -13.34 -6.06 -15.57
C ARG A 44 -12.11 -5.54 -16.32
N MET A 45 -12.22 -4.37 -16.93
CA MET A 45 -11.11 -3.73 -17.65
C MET A 45 -9.90 -3.51 -16.74
N MET A 46 -10.10 -2.92 -15.54
CA MET A 46 -9.03 -2.67 -14.60
C MET A 46 -8.38 -3.96 -14.09
N LYS A 47 -9.18 -5.01 -13.85
CA LYS A 47 -8.65 -6.33 -13.50
C LYS A 47 -7.76 -6.90 -14.61
N GLN A 48 -8.19 -6.84 -15.86
CA GLN A 48 -7.39 -7.31 -17.00
C GLN A 48 -6.06 -6.54 -17.12
N ILE A 49 -6.10 -5.21 -16.95
CA ILE A 49 -4.89 -4.39 -17.00
C ILE A 49 -3.92 -4.79 -15.89
N ARG A 50 -4.39 -4.86 -14.64
CA ARG A 50 -3.55 -5.14 -13.47
C ARG A 50 -3.02 -6.57 -13.41
N SER A 51 -3.77 -7.56 -13.92
CA SER A 51 -3.32 -8.97 -13.94
C SER A 51 -2.52 -9.34 -15.18
N ARG A 52 -2.42 -8.43 -16.17
CA ARG A 52 -1.78 -8.72 -17.46
C ARG A 52 -0.36 -9.25 -17.36
N PHE A 53 0.37 -8.86 -16.35
CA PHE A 53 1.78 -9.18 -16.13
C PHE A 53 2.01 -10.12 -14.94
N GLY A 54 0.98 -10.91 -14.56
CA GLY A 54 1.12 -11.94 -13.54
C GLY A 54 0.74 -11.51 -12.11
N ALA A 55 0.37 -10.24 -11.88
CA ALA A 55 -0.09 -9.82 -10.55
C ALA A 55 -1.36 -10.57 -10.14
N VAL A 56 -1.39 -11.07 -8.90
CA VAL A 56 -2.54 -11.72 -8.28
C VAL A 56 -3.43 -10.65 -7.65
N LEU A 57 -4.63 -10.47 -8.21
CA LEU A 57 -5.57 -9.47 -7.71
C LEU A 57 -6.30 -9.97 -6.47
N VAL A 58 -6.23 -9.22 -5.39
CA VAL A 58 -6.85 -9.55 -4.10
C VAL A 58 -7.84 -8.47 -3.72
N ALA A 59 -9.14 -8.81 -3.66
CA ALA A 59 -10.12 -7.89 -3.14
C ALA A 59 -9.81 -7.59 -1.65
N LYS A 60 -9.92 -6.31 -1.25
CA LYS A 60 -9.48 -5.87 0.08
C LYS A 60 -10.13 -6.67 1.22
N ASP A 61 -11.37 -7.12 1.03
CA ASP A 61 -12.12 -7.85 2.07
C ASP A 61 -11.65 -9.32 2.16
N ASP A 62 -10.94 -9.83 1.15
CA ASP A 62 -10.33 -11.16 1.10
C ASP A 62 -8.87 -11.20 1.57
N THR A 63 -8.27 -10.05 1.84
CA THR A 63 -6.83 -9.91 2.11
C THR A 63 -6.33 -10.87 3.18
N LEU A 64 -6.99 -10.90 4.33
CA LEU A 64 -6.57 -11.77 5.46
C LEU A 64 -6.64 -13.26 5.07
N ARG A 65 -7.68 -13.66 4.36
CA ARG A 65 -7.88 -15.04 3.91
C ARG A 65 -6.79 -15.46 2.92
N VAL A 66 -6.46 -14.57 1.97
CA VAL A 66 -5.44 -14.86 0.96
C VAL A 66 -4.05 -14.93 1.61
N ILE A 67 -3.69 -13.99 2.46
CA ILE A 67 -2.40 -14.00 3.17
C ILE A 67 -2.27 -15.26 4.05
N ALA A 68 -3.31 -15.64 4.78
CA ALA A 68 -3.30 -16.85 5.59
C ALA A 68 -3.08 -18.12 4.73
N ARG A 69 -3.72 -18.20 3.56
CA ARG A 69 -3.54 -19.30 2.61
C ARG A 69 -2.11 -19.35 2.08
N TYR A 70 -1.54 -18.22 1.61
CA TYR A 70 -0.15 -18.17 1.12
C TYR A 70 0.83 -18.67 2.18
N ARG A 71 0.62 -18.27 3.43
CA ARG A 71 1.47 -18.74 4.55
C ARG A 71 1.31 -20.23 4.81
N SER A 72 0.10 -20.78 4.78
CA SER A 72 -0.11 -22.23 4.97
C SER A 72 0.47 -23.08 3.83
N GLU A 73 0.53 -22.51 2.62
CA GLU A 73 1.14 -23.11 1.44
C GLU A 73 2.65 -22.86 1.32
N SER A 74 3.26 -22.14 2.28
CA SER A 74 4.67 -21.70 2.25
C SER A 74 5.04 -20.96 0.95
N ARG A 75 4.10 -20.24 0.36
CA ARG A 75 4.30 -19.44 -0.84
C ARG A 75 4.73 -18.03 -0.45
N LEU A 76 5.72 -17.52 -1.17
CA LEU A 76 6.22 -16.15 -0.96
C LEU A 76 5.38 -15.14 -1.72
N PHE A 77 5.28 -13.94 -1.15
CA PHE A 77 4.58 -12.82 -1.78
C PHE A 77 5.16 -11.46 -1.40
N LEU A 78 4.97 -10.50 -2.31
CA LEU A 78 4.98 -9.07 -2.04
C LEU A 78 3.54 -8.56 -2.10
N ALA A 79 2.97 -8.14 -0.97
CA ALA A 79 1.59 -7.62 -0.94
C ALA A 79 1.58 -6.10 -1.00
N GLY A 80 1.06 -5.52 -2.09
CA GLY A 80 0.98 -4.08 -2.30
C GLY A 80 -0.24 -3.45 -1.62
N PHE A 81 -0.01 -2.59 -0.62
CA PHE A 81 -1.04 -1.84 0.11
C PHE A 81 -0.95 -0.35 -0.23
N ILE A 82 -2.00 0.20 -0.83
CA ILE A 82 -2.10 1.64 -1.06
C ILE A 82 -3.00 2.22 0.03
N GLY A 83 -2.42 3.02 0.93
CA GLY A 83 -3.08 3.47 2.16
C GLY A 83 -3.25 4.97 2.33
N ASP A 84 -2.94 5.78 1.32
CA ASP A 84 -2.89 7.25 1.40
C ASP A 84 -4.23 7.96 1.13
N GLN A 85 -5.27 7.23 0.73
CA GLN A 85 -6.61 7.81 0.56
C GLN A 85 -7.36 7.93 1.88
N THR A 86 -8.39 8.79 1.86
CA THR A 86 -9.23 9.04 3.02
C THR A 86 -10.00 7.78 3.44
N PRO A 87 -9.94 7.36 4.72
CA PRO A 87 -10.79 6.33 5.25
C PRO A 87 -12.28 6.70 5.13
N ASN A 88 -13.17 5.70 5.06
CA ASN A 88 -14.59 5.97 5.21
C ASN A 88 -14.90 6.39 6.66
N GLY A 89 -16.00 7.12 6.87
CA GLY A 89 -16.33 7.72 8.19
C GLY A 89 -16.45 6.74 9.37
N ARG A 90 -16.52 5.41 9.10
CA ARG A 90 -16.53 4.38 10.15
C ARG A 90 -15.15 3.94 10.62
N ASN A 91 -14.08 4.36 9.94
CA ASN A 91 -12.70 3.93 10.18
C ASN A 91 -11.77 5.10 10.51
N LEU A 92 -12.23 6.06 11.29
CA LEU A 92 -11.46 7.24 11.73
C LEU A 92 -10.75 6.99 13.08
N ASN A 93 -10.19 5.80 13.27
CA ASN A 93 -9.70 5.34 14.57
C ASN A 93 -8.24 5.71 14.86
N PHE A 94 -7.52 6.20 13.87
CA PHE A 94 -6.13 6.63 14.03
C PHE A 94 -5.89 7.93 13.27
N TRP A 95 -5.32 8.92 13.97
CA TRP A 95 -5.00 10.23 13.43
C TRP A 95 -3.53 10.52 13.62
N THR A 96 -2.91 11.08 12.60
CA THR A 96 -1.54 11.60 12.64
C THR A 96 -1.46 12.88 11.84
N ARG A 97 -0.40 13.65 12.03
CA ARG A 97 -0.15 14.78 11.13
C ARG A 97 0.40 14.25 9.81
N PHE A 98 -0.07 14.80 8.70
CA PHE A 98 0.40 14.49 7.35
C PHE A 98 0.28 15.74 6.51
N LEU A 99 1.40 16.18 5.92
CA LEU A 99 1.50 17.47 5.20
C LEU A 99 0.93 18.63 6.02
N ASN A 100 1.35 18.72 7.28
CA ASN A 100 0.93 19.73 8.26
C ASN A 100 -0.56 19.74 8.64
N GLN A 101 -1.32 18.70 8.30
CA GLN A 101 -2.74 18.60 8.64
C GLN A 101 -3.04 17.35 9.47
N ASP A 102 -4.01 17.44 10.38
CA ASP A 102 -4.55 16.28 11.08
C ASP A 102 -5.25 15.37 10.10
N THR A 103 -4.77 14.14 10.02
CA THR A 103 -5.12 13.23 8.94
C THR A 103 -5.48 11.86 9.48
N PRO A 104 -6.69 11.34 9.19
CA PRO A 104 -7.03 9.98 9.55
C PRO A 104 -6.35 8.99 8.60
N VAL A 105 -5.75 7.93 9.16
CA VAL A 105 -5.05 6.88 8.41
C VAL A 105 -5.61 5.50 8.75
N LEU A 106 -5.60 4.60 7.77
CA LEU A 106 -6.07 3.23 7.95
C LEU A 106 -5.02 2.38 8.64
N LEU A 107 -5.39 1.72 9.74
CA LEU A 107 -4.54 0.75 10.46
C LEU A 107 -4.54 -0.66 9.84
N GLY A 108 -5.18 -0.86 8.68
CA GLY A 108 -5.36 -2.19 8.09
C GLY A 108 -4.04 -2.90 7.79
N THR A 109 -3.10 -2.20 7.17
CA THR A 109 -1.76 -2.70 6.84
C THR A 109 -1.00 -3.11 8.10
N GLU A 110 -0.95 -2.23 9.09
CA GLU A 110 -0.27 -2.49 10.36
C GLU A 110 -0.87 -3.70 11.10
N ARG A 111 -2.20 -3.81 11.15
CA ARG A 111 -2.86 -4.95 11.81
C ARG A 111 -2.45 -6.29 11.19
N ILE A 112 -2.35 -6.34 9.86
CA ILE A 112 -1.93 -7.55 9.13
C ILE A 112 -0.44 -7.81 9.36
N ALA A 113 0.41 -6.80 9.20
CA ALA A 113 1.84 -6.90 9.39
C ALA A 113 2.18 -7.42 10.80
N ARG A 114 1.58 -6.83 11.84
CA ARG A 114 1.79 -7.23 13.24
C ARG A 114 1.25 -8.63 13.54
N LYS A 115 0.04 -8.96 13.04
CA LYS A 115 -0.58 -10.27 13.29
C LYS A 115 0.27 -11.43 12.80
N TYR A 116 0.92 -11.27 11.67
CA TYR A 116 1.70 -12.32 11.03
C TYR A 116 3.21 -12.10 11.09
N ASN A 117 3.65 -11.05 11.74
CA ASN A 117 5.04 -10.58 11.79
C ASN A 117 5.69 -10.52 10.40
N ILE A 118 5.00 -9.89 9.43
CA ILE A 118 5.48 -9.77 8.06
C ILE A 118 6.25 -8.45 7.93
N PRO A 119 7.52 -8.47 7.50
CA PRO A 119 8.31 -7.26 7.24
C PRO A 119 7.59 -6.28 6.33
N VAL A 120 7.82 -4.99 6.56
CA VAL A 120 7.19 -3.91 5.80
C VAL A 120 8.24 -3.03 5.16
N VAL A 121 8.07 -2.77 3.87
CA VAL A 121 8.85 -1.79 3.11
C VAL A 121 7.93 -0.71 2.56
N SER A 122 8.43 0.49 2.38
CA SER A 122 7.77 1.54 1.62
C SER A 122 8.24 1.47 0.17
N VAL A 123 7.32 1.56 -0.77
CA VAL A 123 7.62 1.48 -2.20
C VAL A 123 7.52 2.88 -2.80
N ARG A 124 8.64 3.40 -3.30
CA ARG A 124 8.73 4.67 -3.99
C ARG A 124 8.86 4.44 -5.49
N MET A 125 8.00 5.07 -6.28
CA MET A 125 8.11 5.09 -7.73
C MET A 125 8.71 6.42 -8.17
N ARG A 126 9.94 6.39 -8.71
CA ARG A 126 10.63 7.59 -9.21
C ARG A 126 10.54 7.64 -10.74
N LYS A 127 10.27 8.82 -11.26
CA LYS A 127 10.35 9.07 -12.71
C LYS A 127 11.75 9.59 -13.06
N VAL A 128 12.54 8.78 -13.76
CA VAL A 128 13.88 9.19 -14.23
C VAL A 128 13.77 10.13 -15.43
N LYS A 129 12.95 9.76 -16.41
CA LYS A 129 12.58 10.56 -17.59
C LYS A 129 11.28 10.04 -18.17
N ARG A 130 10.74 10.67 -19.19
CA ARG A 130 9.50 10.22 -19.84
C ARG A 130 9.61 8.76 -20.28
N GLY A 131 8.74 7.89 -19.75
CA GLY A 131 8.69 6.46 -20.06
C GLY A 131 9.68 5.60 -19.28
N TYR A 132 10.52 6.18 -18.39
CA TYR A 132 11.50 5.46 -17.57
C TYR A 132 11.25 5.72 -16.10
N TYR A 133 11.07 4.64 -15.34
CA TYR A 133 10.79 4.70 -13.91
C TYR A 133 11.71 3.75 -13.15
N GLU A 134 11.99 4.12 -11.93
CA GLU A 134 12.71 3.29 -10.95
C GLU A 134 11.77 2.98 -9.80
N VAL A 135 11.85 1.77 -9.28
CA VAL A 135 11.16 1.36 -8.05
C VAL A 135 12.19 1.17 -6.96
N GLU A 136 12.03 1.93 -5.90
CA GLU A 136 12.87 1.87 -4.71
C GLU A 136 12.08 1.23 -3.57
N PHE A 137 12.69 0.27 -2.89
CA PHE A 137 12.14 -0.35 -1.67
C PHE A 137 12.91 0.20 -0.47
N VAL A 138 12.22 0.94 0.38
CA VAL A 138 12.79 1.54 1.61
C VAL A 138 12.30 0.76 2.81
N ASP A 139 13.21 0.23 3.61
CA ASP A 139 12.86 -0.52 4.83
C ASP A 139 12.06 0.35 5.81
N VAL A 140 10.94 -0.19 6.27
CA VAL A 140 10.12 0.43 7.31
C VAL A 140 10.30 -0.32 8.62
N CYS A 141 10.09 -1.63 8.62
CA CYS A 141 10.17 -2.45 9.83
C CYS A 141 10.34 -3.93 9.49
N ALA A 142 11.36 -4.56 10.06
CA ALA A 142 11.61 -6.01 9.92
C ALA A 142 10.71 -6.84 10.84
N ASN A 143 10.39 -6.35 12.06
CA ASN A 143 9.64 -7.06 13.09
C ASN A 143 8.41 -6.26 13.56
N PRO A 144 7.34 -6.16 12.76
CA PRO A 144 6.19 -5.32 13.10
C PRO A 144 5.44 -5.72 14.37
N SER A 145 5.53 -7.00 14.79
CA SER A 145 4.87 -7.48 16.02
C SER A 145 5.40 -6.80 17.28
N GLU A 146 6.65 -6.34 17.27
CA GLU A 146 7.31 -5.69 18.41
C GLU A 146 6.92 -4.21 18.57
N LEU A 147 6.38 -3.59 17.52
CA LEU A 147 6.02 -2.18 17.56
C LEU A 147 4.71 -1.93 18.33
N PRO A 148 4.59 -0.82 19.06
CA PRO A 148 3.31 -0.41 19.62
C PRO A 148 2.30 -0.07 18.49
N GLN A 149 1.01 -0.17 18.83
CA GLN A 149 -0.06 0.14 17.87
C GLN A 149 0.03 1.58 17.37
N GLY A 150 -0.13 1.75 16.06
CA GLY A 150 -0.05 3.04 15.37
C GLY A 150 1.37 3.40 14.91
N LYS A 151 2.41 2.82 15.51
CA LYS A 151 3.80 3.21 15.21
C LYS A 151 4.21 2.87 13.79
N LEU A 152 3.90 1.66 13.32
CA LEU A 152 4.19 1.25 11.95
C LEU A 152 3.46 2.15 10.93
N THR A 153 2.18 2.44 11.22
CA THR A 153 1.37 3.33 10.38
C THR A 153 1.96 4.73 10.31
N GLU A 154 2.45 5.26 11.43
CA GLU A 154 3.14 6.54 11.46
C GLU A 154 4.42 6.52 10.63
N MET A 155 5.27 5.49 10.78
CA MET A 155 6.55 5.38 10.07
C MET A 155 6.36 5.42 8.55
N HIS A 156 5.50 4.57 7.99
CA HIS A 156 5.29 4.59 6.54
C HIS A 156 4.56 5.86 6.05
N THR A 157 3.74 6.49 6.91
CA THR A 157 3.10 7.77 6.57
C THR A 157 4.14 8.88 6.47
N ARG A 158 5.14 8.91 7.38
CA ARG A 158 6.26 9.87 7.32
C ARG A 158 7.11 9.67 6.06
N LEU A 159 7.39 8.42 5.67
CA LEU A 159 8.14 8.14 4.43
C LEU A 159 7.38 8.64 3.19
N LEU A 160 6.09 8.37 3.08
CA LEU A 160 5.30 8.90 1.97
C LEU A 160 5.29 10.43 1.97
N GLU A 161 5.17 11.06 3.14
CA GLU A 161 5.24 12.52 3.28
C GLU A 161 6.56 13.07 2.78
N SER A 162 7.69 12.43 3.10
CA SER A 162 9.01 12.88 2.61
C SER A 162 9.11 12.78 1.09
N PHE A 163 8.59 11.71 0.48
CA PHE A 163 8.57 11.57 -0.99
C PHE A 163 7.74 12.67 -1.65
N ILE A 164 6.59 13.02 -1.06
CA ILE A 164 5.73 14.10 -1.57
C ILE A 164 6.41 15.46 -1.40
N GLN A 165 7.15 15.69 -0.31
CA GLN A 165 7.86 16.94 -0.10
C GLN A 165 9.03 17.15 -1.06
N GLU A 166 9.69 16.04 -1.47
CA GLU A 166 10.77 16.10 -2.47
C GLU A 166 10.25 16.40 -3.88
N GLU A 167 9.19 15.69 -4.32
CA GLU A 167 8.65 15.80 -5.68
C GLU A 167 7.11 15.83 -5.62
N PRO A 168 6.51 16.96 -5.20
CA PRO A 168 5.08 17.05 -4.88
C PRO A 168 4.16 16.84 -6.08
N GLU A 169 4.61 17.10 -7.29
CA GLU A 169 3.84 16.95 -8.51
C GLU A 169 3.45 15.50 -8.83
N PHE A 170 4.11 14.51 -8.22
CA PHE A 170 3.82 13.10 -8.48
C PHE A 170 2.76 12.50 -7.57
N TRP A 171 2.29 13.21 -6.54
CA TRP A 171 1.21 12.70 -5.71
C TRP A 171 -0.17 13.04 -6.29
N LEU A 172 -1.15 12.16 -6.05
CA LEU A 172 -2.52 12.31 -6.56
C LEU A 172 -3.31 13.36 -5.78
N TRP A 173 -3.05 14.64 -6.02
CA TRP A 173 -3.70 15.78 -5.37
C TRP A 173 -5.20 15.90 -5.65
N SER A 174 -5.71 15.26 -6.71
CA SER A 174 -7.15 15.30 -7.05
C SER A 174 -8.03 14.54 -6.05
N HIS A 175 -7.45 13.66 -5.22
CA HIS A 175 -8.19 12.99 -4.15
C HIS A 175 -8.42 13.93 -2.97
N LYS A 176 -9.71 14.06 -2.52
CA LYS A 176 -10.07 14.87 -1.34
C LYS A 176 -9.59 14.20 -0.04
N ARG A 177 -8.27 14.32 0.25
CA ARG A 177 -7.61 13.64 1.37
C ARG A 177 -8.14 14.08 2.74
N TRP A 178 -8.39 15.37 2.94
CA TRP A 178 -8.77 15.99 4.21
C TRP A 178 -10.25 16.34 4.27
N LYS A 179 -11.12 15.42 3.87
CA LYS A 179 -12.58 15.64 3.97
C LYS A 179 -13.14 15.48 5.39
N HIS A 180 -12.41 14.79 6.27
CA HIS A 180 -12.75 14.64 7.67
C HIS A 180 -11.85 15.55 8.51
N LYS A 181 -12.45 16.27 9.47
CA LYS A 181 -11.73 17.06 10.46
C LYS A 181 -11.75 16.31 11.78
N ARG A 182 -10.64 16.37 12.52
CA ARG A 182 -10.58 15.85 13.88
C ARG A 182 -11.45 16.73 14.76
N VAL A 183 -12.41 16.12 15.46
CA VAL A 183 -13.17 16.82 16.50
C VAL A 183 -12.31 16.73 17.76
N GLU A 184 -11.90 17.89 18.29
CA GLU A 184 -11.28 17.98 19.61
C GLU A 184 -12.41 17.79 20.64
N ASN A 185 -12.31 16.72 21.46
CA ASN A 185 -13.17 16.48 22.61
C ASN A 185 -12.55 17.16 23.83
#